data_f54db3200834fff3e427c10536141f34
#
_entry.id   f54db3200834fff3e427c10536141f34
#
_cell.length_a   1.000
_cell.length_b   1.000
_cell.length_c   1.000
_cell.angle_alpha   90.00
_cell.angle_beta   90.00
_cell.angle_gamma   90.00
#
_symmetry.space_group_name_H-M   'P 1'
#
loop_
_entity.id
_entity.type
_entity.pdbx_description
1 polymer ?
#
loop_
_entity_poly.entity_id
_entity_poly.type
_entity_poly.pdbx_seq_one_letter_code
_entity_poly.pdbx_strand_id
1 'polypeptide(L)'
;AEQALLDAGFNPEERMGSNCGIVFGTGIGGIGATEDAVRVYDERGPSRINPLAITQLMPNSSTGQVAIKFGIEGPSLTITTACAASANAVGEAKNMIENGIVDIVVTGGTESGTTPMTIGAFAQIRALSTKNDTPTEACSPFDKNRDGFVMAEGSTVLILESEESAKNRDAKIYGYVIGYGSTTDAHHITAPAEGGEGAVRAMNKALKDANLSVDDVDYINAHGTST
;
A
#
# COMPACT_ATOMS: atom_id res chain seq x y z
N ALA A 1 0.20 2.09 12.33
CA ALA A 1 -1.15 2.56 12.70
C ALA A 1 -1.12 3.35 14.01
N GLU A 2 -0.57 2.81 15.10
CA GLU A 2 -0.56 3.50 16.40
C GLU A 2 0.05 4.91 16.35
N GLN A 3 1.23 5.06 15.74
CA GLN A 3 1.86 6.36 15.55
C GLN A 3 0.99 7.33 14.73
N ALA A 4 0.32 6.83 13.70
CA ALA A 4 -0.56 7.64 12.86
C ALA A 4 -1.81 8.12 13.64
N LEU A 5 -2.39 7.25 14.47
CA LEU A 5 -3.52 7.62 15.34
C LEU A 5 -3.12 8.67 16.36
N LEU A 6 -1.97 8.50 17.02
CA LEU A 6 -1.43 9.49 17.97
C LEU A 6 -1.15 10.83 17.29
N ASP A 7 -0.51 10.83 16.13
CA ASP A 7 -0.21 12.05 15.36
C ASP A 7 -1.49 12.75 14.90
N ALA A 8 -2.52 11.98 14.58
CA ALA A 8 -3.86 12.50 14.26
C ALA A 8 -4.66 12.96 15.49
N GLY A 9 -4.13 12.80 16.72
CA GLY A 9 -4.77 13.23 17.96
C GLY A 9 -5.82 12.26 18.50
N PHE A 10 -5.84 11.01 18.04
CA PHE A 10 -6.67 9.94 18.63
C PHE A 10 -5.93 9.22 19.75
N ASN A 11 -6.67 8.77 20.75
CA ASN A 11 -6.12 7.91 21.80
C ASN A 11 -6.15 6.44 21.31
N PRO A 12 -4.99 5.78 21.10
CA PRO A 12 -4.96 4.39 20.62
C PRO A 12 -5.53 3.35 21.59
N GLU A 13 -5.73 3.72 22.85
CA GLU A 13 -6.37 2.84 23.86
C GLU A 13 -7.91 2.85 23.77
N GLU A 14 -8.46 3.82 23.07
CA GLU A 14 -9.89 3.94 22.82
C GLU A 14 -10.27 3.26 21.51
N ARG A 15 -11.48 2.67 21.47
CA ARG A 15 -11.99 2.03 20.26
C ARG A 15 -12.43 3.08 19.24
N MET A 16 -12.05 2.87 17.99
CA MET A 16 -12.42 3.77 16.90
C MET A 16 -13.90 3.66 16.48
N GLY A 17 -14.52 2.50 16.76
CA GLY A 17 -15.97 2.28 16.54
C GLY A 17 -16.36 2.11 15.05
N SER A 18 -17.68 2.19 14.81
CA SER A 18 -18.28 1.89 13.50
C SER A 18 -18.18 3.03 12.49
N ASN A 19 -17.91 4.27 12.93
CA ASN A 19 -17.68 5.41 12.02
C ASN A 19 -16.22 5.53 11.55
N CYS A 20 -15.41 4.51 11.82
CA CYS A 20 -14.04 4.38 11.34
C CYS A 20 -13.90 3.13 10.48
N GLY A 21 -13.44 3.29 9.24
CA GLY A 21 -13.09 2.20 8.34
C GLY A 21 -11.58 1.97 8.29
N ILE A 22 -11.18 0.89 7.61
CA ILE A 22 -9.79 0.58 7.32
C ILE A 22 -9.63 0.06 5.90
N VAL A 23 -8.67 0.62 5.16
CA VAL A 23 -8.31 0.16 3.81
C VAL A 23 -6.80 0.10 3.70
N PHE A 24 -6.22 -1.09 3.61
CA PHE A 24 -4.79 -1.26 3.40
C PHE A 24 -4.45 -1.88 2.06
N GLY A 25 -3.31 -1.47 1.52
CA GLY A 25 -2.70 -2.05 0.34
C GLY A 25 -1.54 -2.98 0.69
N THR A 26 -1.42 -4.10 -0.04
CA THR A 26 -0.26 -4.99 -0.01
C THR A 26 -0.08 -5.61 -1.40
N GLY A 27 1.15 -5.86 -1.82
CA GLY A 27 1.42 -6.49 -3.11
C GLY A 27 1.28 -8.00 -3.07
N ILE A 28 1.78 -8.63 -2.00
CA ILE A 28 1.90 -10.09 -1.90
C ILE A 28 1.18 -10.63 -0.66
N GLY A 29 1.15 -9.86 0.43
CA GLY A 29 0.63 -10.33 1.71
C GLY A 29 1.62 -11.20 2.48
N GLY A 30 1.14 -12.24 3.16
CA GLY A 30 1.92 -13.06 4.08
C GLY A 30 2.83 -14.10 3.44
N ILE A 31 3.67 -13.70 2.49
CA ILE A 31 4.53 -14.63 1.73
C ILE A 31 5.53 -15.37 2.63
N GLY A 32 6.12 -14.70 3.62
CA GLY A 32 7.03 -15.33 4.57
C GLY A 32 6.34 -16.44 5.37
N ALA A 33 5.12 -16.22 5.82
CA ALA A 33 4.34 -17.25 6.51
C ALA A 33 4.00 -18.43 5.58
N THR A 34 3.80 -18.17 4.29
CA THR A 34 3.58 -19.20 3.28
C THR A 34 4.83 -20.07 3.10
N GLU A 35 6.00 -19.44 2.91
CA GLU A 35 7.27 -20.15 2.77
C GLU A 35 7.58 -21.02 4.01
N ASP A 36 7.38 -20.48 5.20
CA ASP A 36 7.56 -21.18 6.45
C ASP A 36 6.61 -22.38 6.58
N ALA A 37 5.33 -22.20 6.22
CA ALA A 37 4.36 -23.29 6.27
C ALA A 37 4.70 -24.42 5.28
N VAL A 38 5.16 -24.08 4.07
CA VAL A 38 5.60 -25.06 3.06
C VAL A 38 6.82 -25.82 3.55
N ARG A 39 7.83 -25.15 4.10
CA ARG A 39 9.03 -25.78 4.66
C ARG A 39 8.68 -26.74 5.79
N VAL A 40 7.83 -26.34 6.72
CA VAL A 40 7.38 -27.20 7.82
C VAL A 40 6.59 -28.38 7.29
N TYR A 41 5.74 -28.18 6.28
CA TYR A 41 5.00 -29.27 5.64
C TYR A 41 5.93 -30.33 5.04
N ASP A 42 6.94 -29.90 4.29
CA ASP A 42 7.89 -30.80 3.62
C ASP A 42 8.77 -31.57 4.62
N GLU A 43 9.25 -30.88 5.68
CA GLU A 43 10.15 -31.48 6.66
C GLU A 43 9.44 -32.35 7.71
N ARG A 44 8.21 -31.99 8.12
CA ARG A 44 7.57 -32.53 9.33
C ARG A 44 6.13 -32.98 9.13
N GLY A 45 5.56 -32.75 7.93
CA GLY A 45 4.19 -33.11 7.58
C GLY A 45 3.14 -32.10 8.05
N PRO A 46 1.89 -32.26 7.61
CA PRO A 46 0.82 -31.26 7.77
C PRO A 46 0.44 -30.99 9.24
N SER A 47 0.59 -31.97 10.12
CA SER A 47 0.25 -31.82 11.54
C SER A 47 1.18 -30.87 12.33
N ARG A 48 2.27 -30.42 11.71
CA ARG A 48 3.27 -29.53 12.32
C ARG A 48 3.18 -28.09 11.80
N ILE A 49 2.33 -27.82 10.84
CA ILE A 49 2.08 -26.44 10.37
C ILE A 49 1.52 -25.62 11.55
N ASN A 50 1.98 -24.36 11.65
CA ASN A 50 1.48 -23.43 12.65
C ASN A 50 -0.06 -23.29 12.52
N PRO A 51 -0.84 -23.50 13.59
CA PRO A 51 -2.31 -23.33 13.54
C PRO A 51 -2.76 -21.92 13.07
N LEU A 52 -1.92 -20.92 13.24
CA LEU A 52 -2.18 -19.54 12.79
C LEU A 52 -1.65 -19.26 11.38
N ALA A 53 -1.06 -20.23 10.69
CA ALA A 53 -0.48 -20.00 9.36
C ALA A 53 -1.49 -19.38 8.38
N ILE A 54 -2.73 -19.90 8.35
CA ILE A 54 -3.77 -19.41 7.45
C ILE A 54 -4.10 -17.92 7.70
N THR A 55 -4.15 -17.50 8.96
CA THR A 55 -4.44 -16.10 9.32
C THR A 55 -3.25 -15.18 9.10
N GLN A 56 -2.04 -15.72 8.99
CA GLN A 56 -0.82 -14.97 8.73
C GLN A 56 -0.53 -14.81 7.23
N LEU A 57 -0.88 -15.82 6.41
CA LEU A 57 -0.61 -15.80 4.97
C LEU A 57 -1.63 -14.97 4.16
N MET A 58 -2.86 -14.80 4.67
CA MET A 58 -3.89 -14.06 3.95
C MET A 58 -3.50 -12.59 3.75
N PRO A 59 -3.70 -12.01 2.55
CA PRO A 59 -3.39 -10.60 2.29
C PRO A 59 -4.07 -9.61 3.25
N ASN A 60 -5.27 -9.94 3.74
CA ASN A 60 -6.02 -9.09 4.67
C ASN A 60 -5.59 -9.24 6.16
N SER A 61 -4.54 -9.99 6.43
CA SER A 61 -4.05 -10.19 7.80
C SER A 61 -3.72 -8.87 8.52
N SER A 62 -2.94 -8.00 7.87
CA SER A 62 -2.56 -6.71 8.43
C SER A 62 -3.78 -5.82 8.72
N THR A 63 -4.74 -5.77 7.80
CA THR A 63 -5.98 -5.00 7.94
C THR A 63 -6.80 -5.51 9.13
N GLY A 64 -6.97 -6.84 9.22
CA GLY A 64 -7.72 -7.47 10.31
C GLY A 64 -7.06 -7.27 11.69
N GLN A 65 -5.74 -7.41 11.79
CA GLN A 65 -5.01 -7.21 13.06
C GLN A 65 -5.08 -5.77 13.54
N VAL A 66 -4.98 -4.80 12.64
CA VAL A 66 -5.12 -3.38 12.98
C VAL A 66 -6.55 -3.06 13.42
N ALA A 67 -7.55 -3.60 12.70
CA ALA A 67 -8.96 -3.42 13.08
C ALA A 67 -9.26 -3.98 14.47
N ILE A 68 -8.76 -5.18 14.79
CA ILE A 68 -8.93 -5.79 16.12
C ILE A 68 -8.24 -4.93 17.18
N LYS A 69 -6.98 -4.53 16.95
CA LYS A 69 -6.20 -3.79 17.96
C LYS A 69 -6.86 -2.46 18.34
N PHE A 70 -7.37 -1.72 17.36
CA PHE A 70 -7.91 -0.37 17.59
C PHE A 70 -9.44 -0.31 17.61
N GLY A 71 -10.11 -1.46 17.56
CA GLY A 71 -11.57 -1.53 17.60
C GLY A 71 -12.24 -0.79 16.45
N ILE A 72 -11.72 -0.95 15.24
CA ILE A 72 -12.30 -0.40 14.02
C ILE A 72 -13.43 -1.34 13.59
N GLU A 73 -14.66 -0.85 13.60
CA GLU A 73 -15.88 -1.64 13.33
C GLU A 73 -16.58 -1.25 12.03
N GLY A 74 -16.09 -0.23 11.34
CA GLY A 74 -16.57 0.15 10.01
C GLY A 74 -16.04 -0.77 8.90
N PRO A 75 -16.22 -0.41 7.62
CA PRO A 75 -15.76 -1.21 6.49
C PRO A 75 -14.26 -1.53 6.57
N SER A 76 -13.92 -2.79 6.24
CA SER A 76 -12.54 -3.27 6.28
C SER A 76 -12.20 -3.91 4.93
N LEU A 77 -11.25 -3.34 4.19
CA LEU A 77 -10.84 -3.79 2.87
C LEU A 77 -9.33 -3.94 2.79
N THR A 78 -8.89 -4.91 1.98
CA THR A 78 -7.48 -5.04 1.57
C THR A 78 -7.39 -5.05 0.06
N ILE A 79 -6.54 -4.20 -0.47
CA ILE A 79 -6.32 -4.02 -1.91
C ILE A 79 -4.98 -4.64 -2.28
N THR A 80 -4.99 -5.50 -3.32
CA THR A 80 -3.81 -6.22 -3.81
C THR A 80 -3.60 -5.93 -5.29
N THR A 81 -3.18 -4.71 -5.59
CA THR A 81 -2.87 -4.24 -6.95
C THR A 81 -1.37 -4.01 -7.14
N ALA A 82 -0.56 -4.95 -6.64
CA ALA A 82 0.89 -4.89 -6.68
C ALA A 82 1.42 -3.54 -6.16
N CYS A 83 2.35 -2.90 -6.86
CA CYS A 83 2.97 -1.64 -6.45
C CYS A 83 1.97 -0.47 -6.29
N ALA A 84 0.80 -0.54 -6.92
CA ALA A 84 -0.25 0.47 -6.82
C ALA A 84 -1.17 0.28 -5.60
N ALA A 85 -1.04 -0.83 -4.87
CA ALA A 85 -2.00 -1.22 -3.83
C ALA A 85 -2.23 -0.14 -2.77
N SER A 86 -1.16 0.48 -2.26
CA SER A 86 -1.27 1.53 -1.24
C SER A 86 -1.91 2.81 -1.78
N ALA A 87 -1.60 3.21 -3.02
CA ALA A 87 -2.23 4.37 -3.65
C ALA A 87 -3.72 4.10 -3.92
N ASN A 88 -4.07 2.90 -4.36
CA ASN A 88 -5.47 2.51 -4.50
C ASN A 88 -6.19 2.47 -3.14
N ALA A 89 -5.52 2.03 -2.07
CA ALA A 89 -6.11 2.05 -0.72
C ALA A 89 -6.45 3.47 -0.26
N VAL A 90 -5.56 4.44 -0.50
CA VAL A 90 -5.82 5.85 -0.20
C VAL A 90 -6.98 6.40 -1.04
N GLY A 91 -7.05 6.05 -2.33
CA GLY A 91 -8.14 6.45 -3.21
C GLY A 91 -9.50 5.89 -2.78
N GLU A 92 -9.55 4.61 -2.40
CA GLU A 92 -10.78 4.00 -1.88
C GLU A 92 -11.19 4.56 -0.53
N ALA A 93 -10.22 4.89 0.35
CA ALA A 93 -10.50 5.60 1.60
C ALA A 93 -11.14 6.97 1.36
N LYS A 94 -10.61 7.75 0.39
CA LYS A 94 -11.22 9.00 -0.07
C LYS A 94 -12.68 8.76 -0.51
N ASN A 95 -12.90 7.78 -1.38
CA ASN A 95 -14.23 7.46 -1.88
C ASN A 95 -15.23 7.11 -0.75
N MET A 96 -14.79 6.36 0.27
CA MET A 96 -15.64 6.02 1.42
C MET A 96 -16.08 7.27 2.19
N ILE A 97 -15.18 8.20 2.41
CA ILE A 97 -15.45 9.45 3.13
C ILE A 97 -16.37 10.36 2.31
N GLU A 98 -16.07 10.58 1.04
CA GLU A 98 -16.86 11.43 0.15
C GLU A 98 -18.29 10.92 -0.07
N ASN A 99 -18.46 9.59 -0.06
CA ASN A 99 -19.79 8.99 -0.16
C ASN A 99 -20.52 8.89 1.21
N GLY A 100 -19.95 9.42 2.28
CA GLY A 100 -20.55 9.45 3.61
C GLY A 100 -20.72 8.04 4.23
N ILE A 101 -19.88 7.09 3.84
CA ILE A 101 -19.91 5.73 4.39
C ILE A 101 -19.36 5.73 5.82
N VAL A 102 -18.25 6.46 6.04
CA VAL A 102 -17.61 6.72 7.33
C VAL A 102 -16.93 8.08 7.30
N ASP A 103 -16.67 8.68 8.46
CA ASP A 103 -15.93 9.95 8.54
C ASP A 103 -14.43 9.76 8.65
N ILE A 104 -13.97 8.60 9.12
CA ILE A 104 -12.55 8.32 9.37
C ILE A 104 -12.16 7.02 8.67
N VAL A 105 -11.01 7.00 8.02
CA VAL A 105 -10.42 5.77 7.45
C VAL A 105 -8.94 5.70 7.79
N VAL A 106 -8.55 4.60 8.43
CA VAL A 106 -7.14 4.22 8.58
C VAL A 106 -6.70 3.58 7.26
N THR A 107 -5.78 4.22 6.54
CA THR A 107 -5.38 3.77 5.20
C THR A 107 -3.88 3.80 5.00
N GLY A 108 -3.41 3.21 3.91
CA GLY A 108 -1.99 3.13 3.56
C GLY A 108 -1.62 1.77 3.03
N GLY A 109 -0.43 1.30 3.35
CA GLY A 109 0.01 -0.02 2.93
C GLY A 109 1.16 -0.58 3.74
N THR A 110 1.34 -1.87 3.60
CA THR A 110 2.42 -2.61 4.27
C THR A 110 2.87 -3.78 3.41
N GLU A 111 4.18 -3.99 3.39
CA GLU A 111 4.78 -5.14 2.72
C GLU A 111 5.98 -5.66 3.51
N SER A 112 6.06 -6.97 3.69
CA SER A 112 7.20 -7.68 4.25
C SER A 112 7.52 -8.86 3.33
N GLY A 113 8.14 -8.54 2.20
CA GLY A 113 8.35 -9.46 1.09
C GLY A 113 9.81 -9.83 0.84
N THR A 114 10.76 -9.48 1.72
CA THR A 114 12.18 -9.77 1.54
C THR A 114 12.48 -11.21 1.97
N THR A 115 12.00 -12.17 1.19
CA THR A 115 12.18 -13.60 1.44
C THR A 115 13.06 -14.24 0.37
N PRO A 116 13.67 -15.42 0.62
CA PRO A 116 14.47 -16.11 -0.39
C PRO A 116 13.74 -16.36 -1.71
N MET A 117 12.45 -16.73 -1.66
CA MET A 117 11.67 -17.00 -2.86
C MET A 117 11.40 -15.72 -3.65
N THR A 118 11.00 -14.65 -3.00
CA THR A 118 10.70 -13.38 -3.70
C THR A 118 11.94 -12.72 -4.27
N ILE A 119 13.06 -12.74 -3.53
CA ILE A 119 14.36 -12.29 -4.05
C ILE A 119 14.74 -13.13 -5.28
N GLY A 120 14.64 -14.44 -5.19
CA GLY A 120 14.94 -15.35 -6.31
C GLY A 120 14.03 -15.09 -7.52
N ALA A 121 12.72 -14.88 -7.30
CA ALA A 121 11.77 -14.60 -8.37
C ALA A 121 12.06 -13.28 -9.08
N PHE A 122 12.32 -12.20 -8.34
CA PHE A 122 12.68 -10.90 -8.93
C PHE A 122 14.05 -10.92 -9.59
N ALA A 123 15.00 -11.70 -9.09
CA ALA A 123 16.29 -11.90 -9.74
C ALA A 123 16.13 -12.61 -11.09
N GLN A 124 15.26 -13.63 -11.18
CA GLN A 124 15.01 -14.38 -12.42
C GLN A 124 14.44 -13.50 -13.53
N ILE A 125 13.59 -12.54 -13.21
CA ILE A 125 13.08 -11.56 -14.21
C ILE A 125 14.02 -10.38 -14.41
N ARG A 126 15.22 -10.42 -13.82
CA ARG A 126 16.25 -9.38 -13.90
C ARG A 126 15.78 -7.99 -13.50
N ALA A 127 14.95 -7.92 -12.48
CA ALA A 127 14.41 -6.67 -11.96
C ALA A 127 15.23 -6.08 -10.81
N LEU A 128 16.11 -6.88 -10.18
CA LEU A 128 16.97 -6.43 -9.08
C LEU A 128 18.30 -5.88 -9.58
N SER A 129 18.79 -4.82 -8.92
CA SER A 129 20.13 -4.32 -9.13
C SER A 129 21.18 -5.37 -8.72
N THR A 130 22.26 -5.43 -9.47
CA THR A 130 23.41 -6.30 -9.23
C THR A 130 24.62 -5.57 -8.63
N LYS A 131 24.48 -4.29 -8.29
CA LYS A 131 25.55 -3.43 -7.73
C LYS A 131 25.83 -3.76 -6.24
N ASN A 132 26.25 -5.00 -5.97
CA ASN A 132 26.54 -5.46 -4.61
C ASN A 132 27.80 -4.83 -3.99
N ASP A 133 28.74 -4.36 -4.83
CA ASP A 133 29.96 -3.69 -4.37
C ASP A 133 29.71 -2.22 -3.94
N THR A 134 28.62 -1.62 -4.42
CA THR A 134 28.22 -0.22 -4.09
C THR A 134 26.74 -0.18 -3.71
N PRO A 135 26.32 -0.84 -2.63
CA PRO A 135 24.89 -1.01 -2.29
C PRO A 135 24.16 0.30 -2.03
N THR A 136 24.84 1.33 -1.57
CA THR A 136 24.28 2.67 -1.33
C THR A 136 23.95 3.43 -2.63
N GLU A 137 24.50 3.01 -3.78
CA GLU A 137 24.28 3.57 -5.10
C GLU A 137 23.41 2.69 -5.99
N ALA A 138 23.02 1.51 -5.49
CA ALA A 138 22.30 0.53 -6.28
C ALA A 138 20.91 1.00 -6.70
N CYS A 139 20.17 1.65 -5.80
CA CYS A 139 18.88 2.26 -6.11
C CYS A 139 19.11 3.67 -6.68
N SER A 140 19.04 3.80 -7.99
CA SER A 140 19.34 5.05 -8.72
C SER A 140 18.25 5.35 -9.79
N PRO A 141 17.01 5.72 -9.35
CA PRO A 141 15.92 6.02 -10.27
C PRO A 141 16.29 7.10 -11.27
N PHE A 142 15.89 6.91 -12.51
CA PHE A 142 16.15 7.81 -13.65
C PHE A 142 17.61 7.94 -14.08
N ASP A 143 18.58 7.35 -13.37
CA ASP A 143 19.97 7.33 -13.82
C ASP A 143 20.11 6.45 -15.07
N LYS A 144 20.99 6.87 -16.02
CA LYS A 144 21.22 6.10 -17.26
C LYS A 144 21.89 4.74 -17.00
N ASN A 145 22.61 4.60 -15.87
CA ASN A 145 23.31 3.37 -15.48
C ASN A 145 22.54 2.55 -14.44
N ARG A 146 21.27 2.86 -14.21
CA ARG A 146 20.41 2.04 -13.35
C ARG A 146 20.28 0.63 -13.92
N ASP A 147 20.20 -0.35 -13.05
CA ASP A 147 20.18 -1.77 -13.45
C ASP A 147 19.13 -2.60 -12.73
N GLY A 148 18.25 -1.98 -11.95
CA GLY A 148 17.21 -2.64 -11.20
C GLY A 148 16.93 -1.98 -9.86
N PHE A 149 15.93 -2.49 -9.16
CA PHE A 149 15.57 -1.99 -7.83
C PHE A 149 16.24 -2.76 -6.70
N VAL A 150 16.22 -2.21 -5.49
CA VAL A 150 16.64 -2.87 -4.25
C VAL A 150 15.38 -3.20 -3.46
N MET A 151 15.18 -4.49 -3.14
CA MET A 151 14.04 -4.90 -2.31
C MET A 151 14.13 -4.28 -0.92
N ALA A 152 12.99 -3.85 -0.42
CA ALA A 152 12.83 -3.32 0.92
C ALA A 152 11.47 -3.70 1.48
N GLU A 153 11.33 -3.55 2.78
CA GLU A 153 10.09 -3.73 3.52
C GLU A 153 9.66 -2.42 4.14
N GLY A 154 8.38 -2.27 4.39
CA GLY A 154 7.89 -1.06 5.02
C GLY A 154 6.40 -1.05 5.27
N SER A 155 6.00 -0.09 6.09
CA SER A 155 4.60 0.20 6.34
C SER A 155 4.43 1.71 6.54
N THR A 156 3.47 2.26 5.83
CA THR A 156 3.05 3.66 5.98
C THR A 156 1.56 3.71 6.20
N VAL A 157 1.14 4.50 7.18
CA VAL A 157 -0.27 4.65 7.54
C VAL A 157 -0.64 6.12 7.59
N LEU A 158 -1.76 6.45 6.98
CA LEU A 158 -2.42 7.74 7.00
C LEU A 158 -3.77 7.60 7.71
N ILE A 159 -4.17 8.64 8.40
CA ILE A 159 -5.55 8.81 8.87
C ILE A 159 -6.21 9.82 7.93
N LEU A 160 -7.14 9.33 7.11
CA LEU A 160 -8.02 10.20 6.34
C LEU A 160 -9.29 10.45 7.13
N GLU A 161 -9.74 11.70 7.08
CA GLU A 161 -10.90 12.15 7.84
C GLU A 161 -11.69 13.17 7.02
N SER A 162 -13.01 13.18 7.17
CA SER A 162 -13.82 14.25 6.57
C SER A 162 -13.39 15.61 7.13
N GLU A 163 -13.36 16.64 6.30
CA GLU A 163 -12.94 17.98 6.72
C GLU A 163 -13.79 18.50 7.87
N GLU A 164 -15.10 18.19 7.86
CA GLU A 164 -16.02 18.55 8.92
C GLU A 164 -15.64 17.90 10.26
N SER A 165 -15.40 16.60 10.26
CA SER A 165 -14.97 15.87 11.45
C SER A 165 -13.64 16.40 11.99
N ALA A 166 -12.66 16.60 11.12
CA ALA A 166 -11.33 17.11 11.49
C ALA A 166 -11.42 18.52 12.13
N LYS A 167 -12.22 19.41 11.55
CA LYS A 167 -12.43 20.76 12.08
C LYS A 167 -13.16 20.75 13.42
N ASN A 168 -14.17 19.89 13.58
CA ASN A 168 -14.96 19.81 14.81
C ASN A 168 -14.16 19.41 16.04
N ARG A 169 -13.03 18.69 15.85
CA ARG A 169 -12.12 18.30 16.92
C ARG A 169 -10.79 19.05 16.93
N ASP A 170 -10.67 20.13 16.14
CA ASP A 170 -9.46 20.97 16.01
C ASP A 170 -8.21 20.14 15.62
N ALA A 171 -8.39 19.20 14.69
CA ALA A 171 -7.32 18.33 14.24
C ALA A 171 -6.29 19.07 13.39
N LYS A 172 -5.03 18.66 13.51
CA LYS A 172 -3.97 19.13 12.61
C LYS A 172 -4.16 18.50 11.22
N ILE A 173 -4.47 19.33 10.23
CA ILE A 173 -4.61 18.92 8.83
C ILE A 173 -3.27 19.16 8.11
N TYR A 174 -2.67 18.10 7.54
CA TYR A 174 -1.44 18.19 6.74
C TYR A 174 -1.71 18.51 5.28
N GLY A 175 -2.86 18.13 4.76
CA GLY A 175 -3.27 18.32 3.37
C GLY A 175 -4.56 17.61 3.06
N TYR A 176 -4.98 17.67 1.81
CA TYR A 176 -6.23 17.11 1.32
C TYR A 176 -5.97 16.12 0.19
N VAL A 177 -6.66 14.98 0.19
CA VAL A 177 -6.70 14.05 -0.94
C VAL A 177 -7.89 14.47 -1.80
N ILE A 178 -7.62 15.28 -2.82
CA ILE A 178 -8.66 15.94 -3.61
C ILE A 178 -9.01 15.24 -4.91
N GLY A 179 -8.20 14.28 -5.36
CA GLY A 179 -8.47 13.53 -6.58
C GLY A 179 -7.84 12.14 -6.59
N TYR A 180 -8.53 11.22 -7.24
CA TYR A 180 -8.10 9.85 -7.42
C TYR A 180 -8.35 9.36 -8.83
N GLY A 181 -7.38 8.64 -9.39
CA GLY A 181 -7.49 8.03 -10.70
C GLY A 181 -6.87 6.65 -10.74
N SER A 182 -7.63 5.67 -11.20
CA SER A 182 -7.16 4.31 -11.41
C SER A 182 -7.49 3.84 -12.83
N THR A 183 -6.53 3.16 -13.46
CA THR A 183 -6.65 2.59 -14.81
C THR A 183 -5.88 1.30 -14.90
N THR A 184 -6.13 0.55 -15.97
CA THR A 184 -5.40 -0.67 -16.32
C THR A 184 -4.83 -0.53 -17.72
N ASP A 185 -3.59 -0.93 -17.93
CA ASP A 185 -2.95 -0.87 -19.24
C ASP A 185 -3.57 -1.85 -20.24
N ALA A 186 -3.97 -3.03 -19.77
CA ALA A 186 -4.50 -4.14 -20.58
C ALA A 186 -3.57 -4.47 -21.77
N HIS A 187 -2.25 -4.42 -21.55
CA HIS A 187 -1.22 -4.52 -22.56
C HIS A 187 -0.35 -5.78 -22.41
N HIS A 188 0.41 -5.88 -21.34
CA HIS A 188 1.35 -6.98 -21.09
C HIS A 188 1.41 -7.30 -19.60
N ILE A 189 1.82 -8.54 -19.25
CA ILE A 189 1.82 -9.01 -17.87
C ILE A 189 2.78 -8.22 -16.96
N THR A 190 3.89 -7.72 -17.48
CA THR A 190 4.92 -7.01 -16.69
C THR A 190 5.37 -5.68 -17.32
N ALA A 191 5.29 -5.53 -18.66
CA ALA A 191 5.75 -4.33 -19.32
C ALA A 191 4.64 -3.27 -19.40
N PRO A 192 4.93 -1.99 -19.08
CA PRO A 192 3.96 -0.92 -19.26
C PRO A 192 3.63 -0.72 -20.74
N ALA A 193 2.46 -0.17 -21.03
CA ALA A 193 2.08 0.22 -22.39
C ALA A 193 3.06 1.28 -22.93
N GLU A 194 3.31 1.23 -24.24
CA GLU A 194 4.18 2.18 -24.91
C GLU A 194 3.69 3.62 -24.69
N GLY A 195 4.62 4.55 -24.49
CA GLY A 195 4.29 5.94 -24.20
C GLY A 195 3.65 6.18 -22.81
N GLY A 196 3.50 5.15 -21.98
CA GLY A 196 2.92 5.28 -20.63
C GLY A 196 1.43 5.65 -20.60
N GLU A 197 0.68 5.26 -21.64
CA GLU A 197 -0.73 5.67 -21.82
C GLU A 197 -1.62 5.37 -20.60
N GLY A 198 -1.41 4.23 -19.92
CA GLY A 198 -2.17 3.88 -18.72
C GLY A 198 -1.94 4.87 -17.58
N ALA A 199 -0.68 5.25 -17.34
CA ALA A 199 -0.33 6.26 -16.35
C ALA A 199 -0.92 7.64 -16.70
N VAL A 200 -0.84 8.03 -17.98
CA VAL A 200 -1.47 9.29 -18.47
C VAL A 200 -2.97 9.28 -18.22
N ARG A 201 -3.66 8.18 -18.51
CA ARG A 201 -5.10 8.05 -18.23
C ARG A 201 -5.41 8.12 -16.74
N ALA A 202 -4.58 7.51 -15.88
CA ALA A 202 -4.76 7.57 -14.43
C ALA A 202 -4.58 9.00 -13.89
N MET A 203 -3.52 9.70 -14.31
CA MET A 203 -3.28 11.10 -13.94
C MET A 203 -4.41 12.02 -14.40
N ASN A 204 -4.87 11.88 -15.65
CA ASN A 204 -5.98 12.66 -16.16
C ASN A 204 -7.30 12.41 -15.40
N LYS A 205 -7.54 11.16 -14.96
CA LYS A 205 -8.70 10.86 -14.10
C LYS A 205 -8.58 11.55 -12.75
N ALA A 206 -7.41 11.51 -12.11
CA ALA A 206 -7.18 12.18 -10.83
C ALA A 206 -7.35 13.69 -10.94
N LEU A 207 -6.81 14.32 -11.97
CA LEU A 207 -6.99 15.74 -12.24
C LEU A 207 -8.48 16.10 -12.47
N LYS A 208 -9.17 15.27 -13.25
CA LYS A 208 -10.61 15.47 -13.50
C LYS A 208 -11.43 15.33 -12.20
N ASP A 209 -11.11 14.34 -11.37
CA ASP A 209 -11.76 14.13 -10.08
C ASP A 209 -11.54 15.34 -9.15
N ALA A 210 -10.32 15.88 -9.12
CA ALA A 210 -9.97 17.08 -8.38
C ALA A 210 -10.49 18.40 -9.00
N ASN A 211 -11.04 18.37 -10.21
CA ASN A 211 -11.38 19.56 -11.00
C ASN A 211 -10.18 20.50 -11.23
N LEU A 212 -9.01 19.91 -11.51
CA LEU A 212 -7.74 20.58 -11.76
C LEU A 212 -7.24 20.34 -13.19
N SER A 213 -6.28 21.16 -13.61
CA SER A 213 -5.53 21.06 -14.86
C SER A 213 -4.09 20.58 -14.61
N VAL A 214 -3.34 20.30 -15.69
CA VAL A 214 -1.90 19.95 -15.61
C VAL A 214 -1.06 21.09 -15.04
N ASP A 215 -1.48 22.34 -15.27
CA ASP A 215 -0.75 23.53 -14.84
C ASP A 215 -0.86 23.77 -13.32
N ASP A 216 -1.78 23.09 -12.66
CA ASP A 216 -1.98 23.16 -11.20
C ASP A 216 -1.09 22.16 -10.44
N VAL A 217 -0.24 21.37 -11.15
CA VAL A 217 0.61 20.34 -10.55
C VAL A 217 2.02 20.87 -10.37
N ASP A 218 2.44 21.06 -9.13
CA ASP A 218 3.79 21.51 -8.80
C ASP A 218 4.81 20.37 -8.67
N TYR A 219 4.36 19.16 -8.28
CA TYR A 219 5.26 18.03 -7.99
C TYR A 219 4.62 16.68 -8.32
N ILE A 220 5.42 15.77 -8.84
CA ILE A 220 5.06 14.37 -9.07
C ILE A 220 5.99 13.46 -8.28
N ASN A 221 5.43 12.72 -7.34
CA ASN A 221 6.14 11.60 -6.72
C ASN A 221 6.02 10.38 -7.63
N ALA A 222 7.05 10.14 -8.43
CA ALA A 222 7.05 9.07 -9.41
C ALA A 222 7.28 7.69 -8.75
N HIS A 223 6.87 6.62 -9.44
CA HIS A 223 7.15 5.25 -8.99
C HIS A 223 8.65 4.98 -8.83
N GLY A 224 9.48 5.43 -9.77
CA GLY A 224 10.93 5.54 -9.62
C GLY A 224 11.63 4.27 -9.18
N THR A 225 11.40 3.15 -9.83
CA THR A 225 11.88 1.82 -9.44
C THR A 225 13.37 1.57 -9.68
N SER A 226 14.08 2.42 -10.43
CA SER A 226 15.46 2.15 -10.87
C SER A 226 15.58 0.99 -11.88
N THR A 227 14.46 0.56 -12.48
CA THR A 227 14.42 -0.42 -13.58
C THR A 227 14.48 0.22 -14.95
#